data_71ad21f8355986a72c9b24abde90ef24
#
_entry.id   71ad21f8355986a72c9b24abde90ef24
#
_cell.length_a   1.000
_cell.length_b   1.000
_cell.length_c   1.000
_cell.angle_alpha   90.00
_cell.angle_beta   90.00
_cell.angle_gamma   90.00
#
_symmetry.space_group_name_H-M   'P 1'
#
loop_
_entity.id
_entity.type
_entity.pdbx_description
1 polymer ?
#
loop_
_entity_poly.entity_id
_entity_poly.type
_entity_poly.pdbx_seq_one_letter_code
_entity_poly.pdbx_strand_id
1 'polypeptide(L)'
;MLTLARRSVGCAALLALASCVPASAQTAAPIQGVTTTVPALTAAGTITQSVRPVGATHVGEALDLAAELAVATAPFGASSGGFVIKLDPSTGLQVRTATTFGPSFVERALTSGEGSVSLGVSYMSSTYNRLGSQSFDGFQLRSATGAVPADGRSGVANLTVTANTVVIAARMGVTDKLDVGVTLPLVTVKVSGSTSLFNGNRDILTFASASDVAKGLGDIAGLAKYRFFSFGTGQPDPGGLAVMATMRLPTGDRENLRGLGITRTQLSLIASSGQGRFRPHANAGYEWWSKGVSVTSDYAPNSTVTARHQVQYAAGFEFEAAPKCTLLLDLLGGHVFGAGKVGFMPDAPTPGIISSQSAVALPEGISRLSLAPGVKVNLKGKLLLSANALVAVKDSGLHASVTPVAGIDLTF
;
A
#
# COMPACT_ATOMS: atom_id res chain seq x y z
N MET A 1 12.26 13.30 45.74
CA MET A 1 13.41 12.71 45.02
C MET A 1 13.09 11.35 44.33
N LEU A 2 11.82 11.05 44.07
CA LEU A 2 11.36 9.78 43.46
C LEU A 2 10.71 9.92 42.08
N THR A 3 10.69 11.13 41.51
CA THR A 3 9.99 11.44 40.25
C THR A 3 10.92 11.44 39.01
N LEU A 4 12.24 11.39 39.18
CA LEU A 4 13.20 11.39 38.07
C LEU A 4 13.55 9.98 37.53
N ALA A 5 13.32 8.91 38.29
CA ALA A 5 13.70 7.55 37.90
C ALA A 5 12.71 6.87 36.93
N ARG A 6 11.47 7.36 36.77
CA ARG A 6 10.48 6.79 35.84
C ARG A 6 10.58 7.31 34.40
N ARG A 7 11.29 8.41 34.16
CA ARG A 7 11.42 9.03 32.83
C ARG A 7 12.47 8.37 31.91
N SER A 8 13.42 7.61 32.46
CA SER A 8 14.52 7.03 31.68
C SER A 8 14.23 5.65 31.08
N VAL A 9 13.21 4.93 31.55
CA VAL A 9 12.96 3.55 31.10
C VAL A 9 12.20 3.53 29.76
N GLY A 10 11.39 4.53 29.46
CA GLY A 10 10.62 4.58 28.20
C GLY A 10 11.46 4.89 26.96
N CYS A 11 12.44 5.78 27.08
CA CYS A 11 13.34 6.13 25.97
C CYS A 11 14.35 5.02 25.64
N ALA A 12 14.82 4.27 26.65
CA ALA A 12 15.78 3.19 26.44
C ALA A 12 15.15 1.98 25.71
N ALA A 13 13.86 1.72 25.94
CA ALA A 13 13.17 0.59 25.28
C ALA A 13 12.94 0.83 23.77
N LEU A 14 12.72 2.07 23.34
CA LEU A 14 12.54 2.41 21.91
C LEU A 14 13.90 2.48 21.17
N LEU A 15 14.95 2.94 21.83
CA LEU A 15 16.31 2.91 21.29
C LEU A 15 16.88 1.48 21.23
N ALA A 16 16.50 0.60 22.16
CA ALA A 16 16.91 -0.80 22.14
C ALA A 16 16.25 -1.61 21.02
N LEU A 17 15.04 -1.26 20.60
CA LEU A 17 14.38 -1.87 19.43
C LEU A 17 15.04 -1.43 18.10
N ALA A 18 15.59 -0.22 18.05
CA ALA A 18 16.32 0.27 16.88
C ALA A 18 17.74 -0.32 16.77
N SER A 19 18.35 -0.79 17.88
CA SER A 19 19.70 -1.36 17.91
C SER A 19 19.74 -2.90 17.79
N CYS A 20 18.59 -3.59 17.79
CA CYS A 20 18.49 -5.04 17.62
C CYS A 20 18.14 -5.47 16.19
N VAL A 21 18.41 -4.66 15.18
CA VAL A 21 18.47 -5.16 13.80
C VAL A 21 19.84 -5.78 13.64
N PRO A 22 19.98 -7.13 13.59
CA PRO A 22 21.27 -7.72 13.25
C PRO A 22 21.63 -7.21 11.86
N ALA A 23 22.80 -6.62 11.74
CA ALA A 23 23.43 -6.23 10.48
C ALA A 23 23.90 -7.45 9.63
N SER A 24 23.26 -8.58 9.78
CA SER A 24 23.28 -9.67 8.85
C SER A 24 21.96 -9.59 8.05
N ALA A 25 21.92 -8.70 7.06
CA ALA A 25 21.26 -9.04 5.84
C ALA A 25 21.95 -10.36 5.39
N GLN A 26 21.45 -11.50 5.87
CA GLN A 26 21.67 -12.74 5.15
C GLN A 26 21.14 -12.40 3.74
N THR A 27 22.06 -12.28 2.80
CA THR A 27 21.81 -12.52 1.40
C THR A 27 21.26 -13.95 1.35
N ALA A 28 19.98 -14.13 1.66
CA ALA A 28 19.26 -15.24 1.12
C ALA A 28 19.59 -15.19 -0.36
N ALA A 29 20.13 -16.28 -0.90
CA ALA A 29 20.33 -16.42 -2.33
C ALA A 29 19.06 -15.85 -2.98
N PRO A 30 19.19 -14.96 -3.99
CA PRO A 30 18.03 -14.38 -4.63
C PRO A 30 17.13 -15.55 -4.95
N ILE A 31 15.94 -15.56 -4.31
CA ILE A 31 14.90 -16.50 -4.70
C ILE A 31 14.69 -16.12 -6.14
N GLN A 32 15.10 -16.96 -7.09
CA GLN A 32 14.92 -16.73 -8.51
C GLN A 32 13.41 -16.49 -8.72
N GLY A 33 13.10 -15.24 -8.79
CA GLY A 33 12.17 -14.58 -8.50
C GLY A 33 10.78 -14.41 -8.86
N VAL A 34 10.15 -13.78 -7.95
CA VAL A 34 8.82 -13.21 -8.16
C VAL A 34 8.85 -12.28 -9.37
N THR A 35 9.89 -11.49 -9.56
CA THR A 35 10.07 -10.61 -10.73
C THR A 35 10.40 -11.35 -12.02
N THR A 36 11.03 -12.52 -11.97
CA THR A 36 11.29 -13.33 -13.18
C THR A 36 10.10 -14.20 -13.58
N THR A 37 9.17 -14.48 -12.64
CA THR A 37 7.96 -15.24 -12.95
C THR A 37 7.05 -14.47 -13.91
N VAL A 38 6.86 -13.17 -13.69
CA VAL A 38 6.04 -12.32 -14.57
C VAL A 38 6.63 -12.19 -15.98
N PRO A 39 7.93 -11.87 -16.17
CA PRO A 39 8.55 -11.89 -17.48
C PRO A 39 8.49 -13.26 -18.17
N ALA A 40 8.70 -14.35 -17.43
CA ALA A 40 8.61 -15.70 -17.97
C ALA A 40 7.20 -16.05 -18.45
N LEU A 41 6.17 -15.65 -17.68
CA LEU A 41 4.76 -15.83 -18.05
C LEU A 41 4.40 -15.00 -19.27
N THR A 42 4.84 -13.74 -19.35
CA THR A 42 4.56 -12.88 -20.50
C THR A 42 5.32 -13.32 -21.74
N ALA A 43 6.56 -13.81 -21.60
CA ALA A 43 7.32 -14.38 -22.70
C ALA A 43 6.72 -15.69 -23.22
N ALA A 44 6.17 -16.54 -22.35
CA ALA A 44 5.45 -17.76 -22.73
C ALA A 44 4.06 -17.44 -23.32
N GLY A 45 3.45 -16.33 -22.87
CA GLY A 45 2.15 -15.84 -23.36
C GLY A 45 2.24 -15.07 -24.67
N THR A 46 3.40 -14.62 -25.07
CA THR A 46 3.63 -14.05 -26.39
C THR A 46 3.65 -15.23 -27.38
N ILE A 47 2.47 -15.61 -27.79
CA ILE A 47 2.11 -16.48 -28.91
C ILE A 47 3.32 -16.88 -29.73
N THR A 48 3.81 -18.07 -29.42
CA THR A 48 4.80 -18.86 -30.18
C THR A 48 6.09 -18.13 -30.56
N GLN A 49 7.20 -18.82 -30.39
CA GLN A 49 8.53 -18.40 -30.87
C GLN A 49 8.59 -18.11 -32.38
N SER A 50 7.53 -18.41 -33.14
CA SER A 50 7.39 -18.12 -34.56
C SER A 50 6.67 -16.82 -34.89
N VAL A 51 6.01 -16.19 -33.93
CA VAL A 51 5.33 -14.90 -34.07
C VAL A 51 5.75 -14.00 -32.90
N ARG A 52 7.03 -13.69 -32.78
CA ARG A 52 7.48 -12.57 -31.97
C ARG A 52 6.98 -11.30 -32.65
N PRO A 53 6.08 -10.52 -32.03
CA PRO A 53 5.86 -9.16 -32.46
C PRO A 53 7.22 -8.45 -32.38
N VAL A 54 7.66 -7.88 -33.48
CA VAL A 54 8.83 -7.02 -33.48
C VAL A 54 8.50 -5.83 -32.61
N GLY A 55 8.97 -5.78 -31.36
CA GLY A 55 8.75 -4.67 -30.46
C GLY A 55 8.28 -4.97 -29.02
N ALA A 56 7.73 -6.14 -28.73
CA ALA A 56 7.18 -6.45 -27.39
C ALA A 56 8.21 -7.10 -26.45
N THR A 57 9.39 -6.50 -26.30
CA THR A 57 10.49 -7.06 -25.50
C THR A 57 10.35 -6.78 -24.01
N HIS A 58 9.61 -5.72 -23.61
CA HIS A 58 9.59 -5.20 -22.23
C HIS A 58 8.22 -5.32 -21.53
N VAL A 59 7.35 -6.21 -21.99
CA VAL A 59 6.04 -6.48 -21.37
C VAL A 59 6.19 -6.89 -19.89
N GLY A 60 7.18 -7.73 -19.62
CA GLY A 60 7.49 -8.17 -18.25
C GLY A 60 7.84 -7.00 -17.34
N GLU A 61 8.72 -6.10 -17.78
CA GLU A 61 9.14 -4.93 -17.01
C GLU A 61 7.97 -3.99 -16.73
N ALA A 62 7.03 -3.85 -17.69
CA ALA A 62 5.83 -3.03 -17.47
C ALA A 62 4.92 -3.60 -16.37
N LEU A 63 4.72 -4.91 -16.35
CA LEU A 63 3.91 -5.59 -15.35
C LEU A 63 4.62 -5.65 -13.99
N ASP A 64 5.94 -5.83 -13.98
CA ASP A 64 6.75 -5.78 -12.76
C ASP A 64 6.65 -4.40 -12.09
N LEU A 65 6.82 -3.31 -12.84
CA LEU A 65 6.65 -1.96 -12.32
C LEU A 65 5.24 -1.74 -11.76
N ALA A 66 4.21 -2.22 -12.46
CA ALA A 66 2.84 -2.11 -11.98
C ALA A 66 2.62 -2.87 -10.66
N ALA A 67 3.20 -4.08 -10.54
CA ALA A 67 3.13 -4.89 -9.32
C ALA A 67 3.93 -4.27 -8.16
N GLU A 68 5.16 -3.80 -8.43
CA GLU A 68 5.98 -3.07 -7.44
C GLU A 68 5.22 -1.87 -6.87
N LEU A 69 4.66 -1.03 -7.75
CA LEU A 69 3.91 0.15 -7.33
C LEU A 69 2.62 -0.23 -6.59
N ALA A 70 1.93 -1.30 -7.00
CA ALA A 70 0.72 -1.75 -6.35
C ALA A 70 0.98 -2.22 -4.90
N VAL A 71 2.01 -3.04 -4.69
CA VAL A 71 2.35 -3.60 -3.38
C VAL A 71 3.03 -2.56 -2.48
N ALA A 72 4.06 -1.86 -2.98
CA ALA A 72 4.89 -0.99 -2.16
C ALA A 72 4.25 0.36 -1.81
N THR A 73 3.21 0.79 -2.56
CA THR A 73 2.46 2.02 -2.27
C THR A 73 1.07 1.76 -1.71
N ALA A 74 0.75 0.51 -1.35
CA ALA A 74 -0.48 0.18 -0.65
C ALA A 74 -0.59 0.95 0.67
N PRO A 75 -1.77 1.50 1.02
CA PRO A 75 -1.95 2.20 2.27
C PRO A 75 -1.91 1.20 3.43
N PHE A 76 -1.04 1.44 4.41
CA PHE A 76 -1.08 0.73 5.68
C PHE A 76 -2.06 1.42 6.63
N GLY A 77 -2.75 0.65 7.47
CA GLY A 77 -3.60 1.21 8.50
C GLY A 77 -2.83 2.17 9.41
N ALA A 78 -3.41 3.31 9.71
CA ALA A 78 -2.85 4.27 10.66
C ALA A 78 -2.79 3.61 12.04
N SER A 79 -1.62 3.53 12.63
CA SER A 79 -1.44 3.14 14.03
C SER A 79 -1.59 4.36 14.94
N SER A 80 -2.62 5.19 14.71
CA SER A 80 -2.97 6.15 15.73
C SER A 80 -3.56 5.35 16.89
N GLY A 81 -2.82 5.22 17.98
CA GLY A 81 -3.32 4.53 19.17
C GLY A 81 -4.78 4.93 19.39
N GLY A 82 -5.67 3.95 19.37
CA GLY A 82 -7.12 4.20 19.42
C GLY A 82 -7.58 4.94 20.67
N PHE A 83 -6.69 5.04 21.65
CA PHE A 83 -6.93 5.75 22.89
C PHE A 83 -6.03 6.98 22.99
N VAL A 84 -6.62 8.10 23.32
CA VAL A 84 -5.88 9.29 23.78
C VAL A 84 -6.06 9.37 25.27
N ILE A 85 -4.98 9.17 25.97
CA ILE A 85 -4.95 9.17 27.43
C ILE A 85 -4.22 10.43 27.87
N LYS A 86 -4.83 11.27 28.69
CA LYS A 86 -4.19 12.42 29.32
C LYS A 86 -4.20 12.28 30.82
N LEU A 87 -3.17 12.79 31.45
CA LEU A 87 -3.13 12.94 32.89
C LEU A 87 -4.07 14.11 33.27
N ASP A 88 -5.09 13.84 34.08
CA ASP A 88 -5.91 14.90 34.69
C ASP A 88 -5.09 15.57 35.80
N PRO A 89 -4.74 16.87 35.65
CA PRO A 89 -3.90 17.55 36.61
C PRO A 89 -4.55 17.67 38.01
N SER A 90 -5.88 17.59 38.08
CA SER A 90 -6.63 17.73 39.32
C SER A 90 -6.68 16.46 40.15
N THR A 91 -6.72 15.30 39.48
CA THR A 91 -6.87 13.99 40.13
C THR A 91 -5.58 13.15 40.07
N GLY A 92 -4.62 13.51 39.20
CA GLY A 92 -3.42 12.70 38.94
C GLY A 92 -3.72 11.37 38.21
N LEU A 93 -4.97 11.16 37.76
CA LEU A 93 -5.38 9.94 37.08
C LEU A 93 -5.29 10.08 35.57
N GLN A 94 -4.99 8.97 34.92
CA GLN A 94 -5.04 8.89 33.46
C GLN A 94 -6.51 8.79 33.01
N VAL A 95 -6.98 9.80 32.28
CA VAL A 95 -8.35 9.88 31.75
C VAL A 95 -8.32 9.75 30.24
N ARG A 96 -9.22 8.92 29.71
CA ARG A 96 -9.46 8.87 28.28
C ARG A 96 -10.16 10.15 27.81
N THR A 97 -9.55 10.85 26.85
CA THR A 97 -10.07 12.12 26.34
C THR A 97 -10.86 12.00 25.04
N ALA A 98 -10.59 10.98 24.22
CA ALA A 98 -11.31 10.78 22.96
C ALA A 98 -12.49 9.82 23.15
N THR A 99 -13.67 10.18 22.63
CA THR A 99 -14.85 9.31 22.65
C THR A 99 -14.82 8.26 21.55
N THR A 100 -14.21 8.57 20.41
CA THR A 100 -13.98 7.64 19.27
C THR A 100 -12.58 7.01 19.32
N PHE A 101 -12.38 5.91 18.57
CA PHE A 101 -11.14 5.13 18.58
C PHE A 101 -10.17 5.47 17.45
N GLY A 102 -10.34 6.62 16.81
CA GLY A 102 -9.50 7.07 15.69
C GLY A 102 -9.77 6.36 14.37
N PRO A 103 -9.39 6.99 13.25
CA PRO A 103 -9.55 6.41 11.91
C PRO A 103 -8.63 5.20 11.70
N SER A 104 -8.81 4.47 10.61
CA SER A 104 -8.00 3.29 10.30
C SER A 104 -6.90 3.58 9.27
N PHE A 105 -7.15 4.44 8.31
CA PHE A 105 -6.21 4.76 7.22
C PHE A 105 -5.86 6.23 7.13
N VAL A 106 -6.66 7.08 7.73
CA VAL A 106 -6.46 8.53 7.78
C VAL A 106 -5.91 8.89 9.16
N GLU A 107 -5.17 9.96 9.28
CA GLU A 107 -4.70 10.45 10.58
C GLU A 107 -5.64 11.54 11.11
N ARG A 108 -5.75 11.62 12.43
CA ARG A 108 -6.37 12.76 13.10
C ARG A 108 -5.32 13.70 13.69
N ALA A 109 -5.64 14.98 13.81
CA ALA A 109 -4.72 15.98 14.35
C ALA A 109 -4.38 15.72 15.84
N LEU A 110 -5.24 15.00 16.56
CA LEU A 110 -5.04 14.66 17.96
C LEU A 110 -3.80 13.77 18.14
N THR A 111 -2.99 14.11 19.13
CA THR A 111 -1.80 13.39 19.56
C THR A 111 -2.11 12.42 20.68
N SER A 112 -1.25 11.44 20.89
CA SER A 112 -1.43 10.39 21.91
C SER A 112 -1.40 10.92 23.35
N GLY A 113 -0.76 12.08 23.56
CA GLY A 113 -0.50 12.66 24.88
C GLY A 113 0.87 12.24 25.45
N GLU A 114 1.47 13.09 26.27
CA GLU A 114 2.81 12.86 26.84
C GLU A 114 2.88 11.55 27.61
N GLY A 115 3.90 10.73 27.30
CA GLY A 115 4.17 9.44 27.94
C GLY A 115 3.25 8.29 27.53
N SER A 116 2.24 8.50 26.70
CA SER A 116 1.40 7.43 26.17
C SER A 116 2.13 6.62 25.11
N VAL A 117 2.06 5.30 25.19
CA VAL A 117 2.64 4.36 24.24
C VAL A 117 1.55 3.48 23.64
N SER A 118 1.51 3.33 22.33
CA SER A 118 0.61 2.43 21.63
C SER A 118 1.38 1.42 20.82
N LEU A 119 0.93 0.18 20.85
CA LEU A 119 1.41 -0.92 20.01
C LEU A 119 0.23 -1.47 19.22
N GLY A 120 0.41 -1.63 17.91
CA GLY A 120 -0.61 -2.17 17.03
C GLY A 120 -0.03 -3.27 16.15
N VAL A 121 -0.87 -4.26 15.86
CA VAL A 121 -0.60 -5.28 14.85
C VAL A 121 -1.81 -5.35 13.93
N SER A 122 -1.59 -5.22 12.62
CA SER A 122 -2.64 -5.38 11.64
C SER A 122 -2.23 -6.37 10.56
N TYR A 123 -3.22 -7.05 10.01
CA TYR A 123 -3.09 -7.97 8.89
C TYR A 123 -3.92 -7.45 7.72
N MET A 124 -3.32 -7.46 6.54
CA MET A 124 -3.92 -7.04 5.29
C MET A 124 -3.67 -8.09 4.21
N SER A 125 -4.70 -8.45 3.44
CA SER A 125 -4.60 -9.41 2.34
C SER A 125 -5.13 -8.78 1.05
N SER A 126 -4.26 -8.58 0.07
CA SER A 126 -4.59 -7.96 -1.22
C SER A 126 -4.35 -8.94 -2.35
N THR A 127 -5.34 -9.14 -3.21
CA THR A 127 -5.22 -9.92 -4.45
C THR A 127 -5.31 -8.99 -5.64
N TYR A 128 -4.18 -8.70 -6.25
CA TYR A 128 -4.04 -7.82 -7.39
C TYR A 128 -4.23 -8.63 -8.67
N ASN A 129 -5.38 -8.54 -9.28
CA ASN A 129 -5.75 -9.27 -10.49
C ASN A 129 -6.53 -8.41 -11.49
N ARG A 130 -6.51 -7.09 -11.30
CA ARG A 130 -7.14 -6.12 -12.18
C ARG A 130 -6.15 -5.04 -12.60
N LEU A 131 -6.19 -4.65 -13.86
CA LEU A 131 -5.42 -3.54 -14.41
C LEU A 131 -6.38 -2.51 -15.01
N GLY A 132 -6.54 -1.37 -14.35
CA GLY A 132 -7.61 -0.44 -14.68
C GLY A 132 -8.99 -1.11 -14.62
N SER A 133 -9.74 -1.08 -15.70
CA SER A 133 -11.05 -1.75 -15.80
C SER A 133 -10.99 -3.24 -16.17
N GLN A 134 -9.82 -3.73 -16.57
CA GLN A 134 -9.67 -5.09 -17.08
C GLN A 134 -9.32 -6.09 -15.97
N SER A 135 -9.83 -7.32 -16.06
CA SER A 135 -9.43 -8.44 -15.20
C SER A 135 -8.30 -9.21 -15.85
N PHE A 136 -7.29 -9.59 -15.06
CA PHE A 136 -6.29 -10.57 -15.46
C PHE A 136 -6.73 -12.02 -15.22
N ASP A 137 -7.95 -12.24 -14.79
CA ASP A 137 -8.56 -13.57 -14.75
C ASP A 137 -9.25 -13.83 -16.08
N GLY A 138 -8.65 -14.67 -16.90
CA GLY A 138 -9.11 -14.95 -18.25
C GLY A 138 -8.92 -13.79 -19.24
N PHE A 139 -7.84 -13.01 -19.08
CA PHE A 139 -7.50 -11.94 -20.01
C PHE A 139 -7.28 -12.51 -21.41
N GLN A 140 -8.12 -12.08 -22.37
CA GLN A 140 -8.05 -12.58 -23.74
C GLN A 140 -6.94 -11.85 -24.53
N LEU A 141 -5.96 -12.60 -24.96
CA LEU A 141 -4.97 -12.15 -25.94
C LEU A 141 -5.66 -12.15 -27.31
N ARG A 142 -6.30 -11.03 -27.66
CA ARG A 142 -7.02 -10.89 -28.93
C ARG A 142 -6.11 -10.36 -30.02
N SER A 143 -6.32 -10.87 -31.23
CA SER A 143 -5.87 -10.19 -32.43
C SER A 143 -6.58 -8.83 -32.57
N ALA A 144 -5.83 -7.76 -32.83
CA ALA A 144 -6.40 -6.40 -32.94
C ALA A 144 -7.35 -6.21 -34.13
N THR A 145 -7.31 -7.08 -35.10
CA THR A 145 -8.18 -6.99 -36.28
C THR A 145 -9.53 -7.68 -36.11
N GLY A 146 -9.77 -8.32 -34.95
CA GLY A 146 -10.98 -9.14 -34.76
C GLY A 146 -11.07 -10.37 -35.67
N ALA A 147 -10.17 -10.51 -36.63
CA ALA A 147 -10.05 -11.70 -37.44
C ALA A 147 -9.35 -12.80 -36.64
N VAL A 148 -9.90 -13.99 -36.62
CA VAL A 148 -9.21 -15.15 -36.10
C VAL A 148 -7.97 -15.33 -37.01
N PRO A 149 -6.73 -15.53 -36.42
CA PRO A 149 -5.58 -15.86 -37.22
C PRO A 149 -5.90 -16.95 -38.27
N ALA A 150 -5.27 -16.91 -39.39
CA ALA A 150 -5.51 -17.94 -40.42
C ALA A 150 -5.34 -19.38 -39.91
N ASP A 151 -4.62 -19.53 -38.78
CA ASP A 151 -4.45 -20.79 -38.03
C ASP A 151 -5.47 -20.96 -36.85
N GLY A 152 -6.42 -20.06 -36.69
CA GLY A 152 -7.47 -20.14 -35.68
C GLY A 152 -7.05 -19.92 -34.23
N ARG A 153 -5.83 -19.42 -33.98
CA ARG A 153 -5.27 -19.31 -32.63
C ARG A 153 -5.77 -18.05 -31.91
N SER A 154 -6.24 -18.21 -30.71
CA SER A 154 -6.46 -17.17 -29.73
C SER A 154 -5.82 -17.59 -28.39
N GLY A 155 -5.58 -16.65 -27.49
CA GLY A 155 -4.92 -16.95 -26.23
C GLY A 155 -5.65 -16.36 -25.04
N VAL A 156 -5.43 -16.98 -23.90
CA VAL A 156 -5.89 -16.50 -22.59
C VAL A 156 -4.72 -16.44 -21.64
N ALA A 157 -4.56 -15.34 -20.94
CA ALA A 157 -3.59 -15.16 -19.88
C ALA A 157 -4.26 -14.88 -18.55
N ASN A 158 -3.70 -15.44 -17.49
CA ASN A 158 -4.08 -15.14 -16.11
C ASN A 158 -2.86 -14.65 -15.36
N LEU A 159 -3.00 -13.60 -14.57
CA LEU A 159 -1.96 -13.09 -13.67
C LEU A 159 -2.60 -12.69 -12.36
N THR A 160 -2.06 -13.20 -11.26
CA THR A 160 -2.50 -12.86 -9.92
C THR A 160 -1.28 -12.59 -9.05
N VAL A 161 -1.24 -11.42 -8.43
CA VAL A 161 -0.27 -11.07 -7.39
C VAL A 161 -1.02 -10.99 -6.08
N THR A 162 -0.69 -11.83 -5.10
CA THR A 162 -1.29 -11.78 -3.76
C THR A 162 -0.23 -11.28 -2.78
N ALA A 163 -0.53 -10.20 -2.07
CA ALA A 163 0.31 -9.68 -0.99
C ALA A 163 -0.42 -9.79 0.34
N ASN A 164 0.16 -10.56 1.25
CA ASN A 164 -0.27 -10.65 2.64
C ASN A 164 0.73 -9.88 3.50
N THR A 165 0.26 -8.86 4.20
CA THR A 165 1.12 -7.98 4.99
C THR A 165 0.69 -7.98 6.44
N VAL A 166 1.61 -8.32 7.35
CA VAL A 166 1.48 -8.06 8.78
C VAL A 166 2.24 -6.77 9.09
N VAL A 167 1.55 -5.78 9.62
CA VAL A 167 2.15 -4.50 10.00
C VAL A 167 2.22 -4.42 11.51
N ILE A 168 3.43 -4.27 12.05
CA ILE A 168 3.67 -4.01 13.47
C ILE A 168 4.00 -2.53 13.60
N ALA A 169 3.27 -1.81 14.43
CA ALA A 169 3.43 -0.39 14.60
C ALA A 169 3.55 -0.03 16.07
N ALA A 170 4.46 0.90 16.38
CA ALA A 170 4.59 1.50 17.70
C ALA A 170 4.54 3.02 17.57
N ARG A 171 3.85 3.67 18.51
CA ARG A 171 3.77 5.13 18.60
C ARG A 171 3.90 5.56 20.04
N MET A 172 4.56 6.70 20.26
CA MET A 172 4.73 7.32 21.57
C MET A 172 4.44 8.81 21.50
N GLY A 173 3.68 9.31 22.42
CA GLY A 173 3.54 10.74 22.70
C GLY A 173 4.78 11.25 23.46
N VAL A 174 5.61 12.04 22.79
CA VAL A 174 6.80 12.66 23.40
C VAL A 174 6.41 13.87 24.23
N THR A 175 5.42 14.60 23.74
CA THR A 175 4.76 15.71 24.43
C THR A 175 3.26 15.67 24.12
N ASP A 176 2.46 16.54 24.73
CA ASP A 176 1.06 16.70 24.37
C ASP A 176 0.81 17.13 22.92
N LYS A 177 1.85 17.56 22.21
CA LYS A 177 1.76 18.05 20.83
C LYS A 177 2.59 17.26 19.83
N LEU A 178 3.45 16.36 20.28
CA LEU A 178 4.39 15.63 19.43
C LEU A 178 4.29 14.13 19.65
N ASP A 179 3.93 13.40 18.62
CA ASP A 179 4.04 11.95 18.55
C ASP A 179 5.20 11.54 17.65
N VAL A 180 5.86 10.45 17.99
CA VAL A 180 6.81 9.73 17.14
C VAL A 180 6.38 8.28 17.02
N GLY A 181 6.73 7.63 15.91
CA GLY A 181 6.37 6.22 15.72
C GLY A 181 7.20 5.52 14.69
N VAL A 182 7.09 4.21 14.69
CA VAL A 182 7.73 3.31 13.73
C VAL A 182 6.75 2.24 13.26
N THR A 183 6.88 1.83 12.01
CA THR A 183 6.07 0.80 11.37
C THR A 183 6.97 -0.21 10.69
N LEU A 184 6.76 -1.48 10.96
CA LEU A 184 7.51 -2.64 10.42
C LEU A 184 6.53 -3.53 9.65
N PRO A 185 6.52 -3.49 8.32
CA PRO A 185 5.72 -4.41 7.51
C PRO A 185 6.48 -5.71 7.26
N LEU A 186 5.83 -6.85 7.54
CA LEU A 186 6.26 -8.19 7.14
C LEU A 186 5.39 -8.61 5.97
N VAL A 187 6.00 -8.80 4.81
CA VAL A 187 5.28 -8.99 3.55
C VAL A 187 5.53 -10.39 3.01
N THR A 188 4.46 -11.07 2.62
CA THR A 188 4.49 -12.30 1.82
C THR A 188 3.84 -12.00 0.49
N VAL A 189 4.60 -12.05 -0.59
CA VAL A 189 4.10 -11.88 -1.96
C VAL A 189 4.09 -13.22 -2.66
N LYS A 190 2.96 -13.57 -3.25
CA LYS A 190 2.81 -14.71 -4.14
C LYS A 190 2.45 -14.19 -5.52
N VAL A 191 3.21 -14.55 -6.53
CA VAL A 191 2.89 -14.31 -7.94
C VAL A 191 2.52 -15.64 -8.57
N SER A 192 1.43 -15.68 -9.30
CA SER A 192 1.01 -16.84 -10.07
C SER A 192 0.38 -16.41 -11.39
N GLY A 193 0.60 -17.18 -12.43
CA GLY A 193 0.02 -16.90 -13.73
C GLY A 193 0.06 -18.11 -14.64
N SER A 194 -0.74 -18.05 -15.70
CA SER A 194 -0.81 -19.06 -16.73
C SER A 194 -1.18 -18.46 -18.08
N THR A 195 -0.73 -19.09 -19.14
CA THR A 195 -1.12 -18.73 -20.50
C THR A 195 -1.50 -19.98 -21.27
N SER A 196 -2.57 -19.88 -22.06
CA SER A 196 -3.05 -20.95 -22.93
C SER A 196 -3.34 -20.39 -24.31
N LEU A 197 -2.96 -21.11 -25.34
CA LEU A 197 -3.30 -20.82 -26.74
C LEU A 197 -4.30 -21.86 -27.23
N PHE A 198 -5.29 -21.40 -27.97
CA PHE A 198 -6.36 -22.27 -28.51
C PHE A 198 -6.30 -22.24 -30.04
N ASN A 199 -6.60 -23.36 -30.67
CA ASN A 199 -6.91 -23.39 -32.07
C ASN A 199 -8.36 -23.00 -32.36
N GLY A 200 -8.79 -22.94 -33.60
CA GLY A 200 -10.17 -22.62 -33.99
C GLY A 200 -11.22 -23.58 -33.42
N ASN A 201 -10.84 -24.78 -33.01
CA ASN A 201 -11.69 -25.78 -32.39
C ASN A 201 -11.68 -25.68 -30.82
N ARG A 202 -10.99 -24.70 -30.26
CA ARG A 202 -10.75 -24.53 -28.81
C ARG A 202 -9.87 -25.58 -28.15
N ASP A 203 -9.10 -26.36 -28.94
CA ASP A 203 -8.09 -27.25 -28.37
C ASP A 203 -6.90 -26.43 -27.86
N ILE A 204 -6.38 -26.78 -26.68
CA ILE A 204 -5.20 -26.13 -26.09
C ILE A 204 -3.97 -26.55 -26.88
N LEU A 205 -3.32 -25.56 -27.52
CA LEU A 205 -2.08 -25.80 -28.33
C LEU A 205 -0.83 -25.62 -27.48
N THR A 206 -0.88 -24.67 -26.50
CA THR A 206 0.27 -24.38 -25.65
C THR A 206 -0.26 -23.94 -24.30
N PHE A 207 0.33 -24.48 -23.25
CA PHE A 207 0.06 -24.09 -21.87
C PHE A 207 1.37 -23.84 -21.15
N ALA A 208 1.47 -22.71 -20.47
CA ALA A 208 2.56 -22.40 -19.56
C ALA A 208 1.98 -21.87 -18.25
N SER A 209 2.53 -22.31 -17.13
CA SER A 209 2.17 -21.79 -15.81
C SER A 209 3.42 -21.61 -14.96
N ALA A 210 3.42 -20.57 -14.13
CA ALA A 210 4.45 -20.32 -13.15
C ALA A 210 3.83 -19.78 -11.86
N SER A 211 4.48 -20.07 -10.73
CA SER A 211 4.10 -19.54 -9.43
C SER A 211 5.32 -19.46 -8.53
N ASP A 212 5.48 -18.35 -7.83
CA ASP A 212 6.56 -18.15 -6.87
C ASP A 212 6.08 -17.38 -5.63
N VAL A 213 6.82 -17.49 -4.52
CA VAL A 213 6.48 -16.88 -3.23
C VAL A 213 7.72 -16.27 -2.60
N ALA A 214 7.67 -15.00 -2.29
CA ALA A 214 8.68 -14.28 -1.53
C ALA A 214 8.16 -13.85 -0.16
N LYS A 215 9.00 -13.93 0.88
CA LYS A 215 8.66 -13.51 2.25
C LYS A 215 9.77 -12.67 2.84
N GLY A 216 9.43 -11.70 3.65
CA GLY A 216 10.42 -10.92 4.39
C GLY A 216 9.94 -9.55 4.80
N LEU A 217 10.90 -8.71 5.18
CA LEU A 217 10.65 -7.34 5.60
C LEU A 217 10.30 -6.48 4.39
N GLY A 218 9.33 -5.57 4.55
CA GLY A 218 9.07 -4.48 3.62
C GLY A 218 9.83 -3.21 4.00
N ASP A 219 9.44 -2.07 3.44
CA ASP A 219 10.05 -0.77 3.75
C ASP A 219 9.62 -0.29 5.14
N ILE A 220 10.56 -0.23 6.07
CA ILE A 220 10.34 0.30 7.43
C ILE A 220 10.04 1.80 7.33
N ALA A 221 9.03 2.25 8.10
CA ALA A 221 8.69 3.66 8.16
C ALA A 221 8.86 4.23 9.57
N GLY A 222 9.47 5.41 9.66
CA GLY A 222 9.47 6.27 10.83
C GLY A 222 8.54 7.45 10.61
N LEU A 223 7.88 7.93 11.66
CA LEU A 223 7.01 9.10 11.59
C LEU A 223 7.20 10.05 12.77
N ALA A 224 6.93 11.33 12.52
CA ALA A 224 6.79 12.36 13.53
C ALA A 224 5.56 13.22 13.19
N LYS A 225 4.64 13.42 14.17
CA LYS A 225 3.44 14.22 14.01
C LYS A 225 3.40 15.33 15.06
N TYR A 226 3.28 16.57 14.59
CA TYR A 226 3.21 17.74 15.46
C TYR A 226 1.88 18.47 15.28
N ARG A 227 1.11 18.60 16.38
CA ARG A 227 -0.12 19.37 16.42
C ARG A 227 0.21 20.83 16.75
N PHE A 228 0.10 21.70 15.75
CA PHE A 228 0.43 23.12 15.91
C PHE A 228 -0.78 23.99 16.24
N PHE A 229 -2.02 23.52 15.98
CA PHE A 229 -3.25 24.27 16.27
C PHE A 229 -4.34 23.35 16.83
N SER A 230 -5.11 23.85 17.82
CA SER A 230 -6.26 23.16 18.41
C SER A 230 -7.50 24.03 18.31
N PHE A 231 -8.62 23.45 17.86
CA PHE A 231 -9.92 24.11 17.79
C PHE A 231 -10.57 24.01 19.19
N GLY A 232 -10.85 25.14 19.83
CA GLY A 232 -11.49 25.19 21.14
C GLY A 232 -10.52 25.02 22.30
N THR A 233 -10.77 25.77 23.35
CA THR A 233 -10.04 25.74 24.62
C THR A 233 -10.88 25.02 25.69
N GLY A 234 -10.20 24.22 26.53
CA GLY A 234 -10.84 23.58 27.67
C GLY A 234 -11.64 22.31 27.38
N GLN A 235 -11.60 21.78 26.15
CA GLN A 235 -12.25 20.51 25.82
C GLN A 235 -11.26 19.34 25.89
N PRO A 236 -11.71 18.15 26.33
CA PRO A 236 -10.84 16.98 26.45
C PRO A 236 -10.23 16.51 25.12
N ASP A 237 -10.97 16.68 24.02
CA ASP A 237 -10.59 16.26 22.66
C ASP A 237 -10.88 17.40 21.68
N PRO A 238 -10.07 18.45 21.68
CA PRO A 238 -10.23 19.52 20.70
C PRO A 238 -9.82 19.01 19.33
N GLY A 239 -10.59 19.31 18.31
CA GLY A 239 -10.13 19.18 16.94
C GLY A 239 -8.90 20.07 16.72
N GLY A 240 -8.27 19.98 15.54
CA GLY A 240 -7.09 20.79 15.28
C GLY A 240 -6.44 20.55 13.93
N LEU A 241 -5.27 21.16 13.80
CA LEU A 241 -4.38 21.00 12.67
C LEU A 241 -3.05 20.41 13.13
N ALA A 242 -2.53 19.46 12.36
CA ALA A 242 -1.23 18.86 12.59
C ALA A 242 -0.45 18.71 11.28
N VAL A 243 0.85 18.66 11.39
CA VAL A 243 1.75 18.26 10.31
C VAL A 243 2.37 16.92 10.68
N MET A 244 2.53 16.04 9.70
CA MET A 244 3.18 14.74 9.89
C MET A 244 4.24 14.53 8.82
N ALA A 245 5.44 14.22 9.25
CA ALA A 245 6.53 13.74 8.40
C ALA A 245 6.65 12.22 8.55
N THR A 246 6.73 11.52 7.44
CA THR A 246 6.96 10.07 7.40
C THR A 246 8.13 9.78 6.48
N MET A 247 9.09 8.97 6.93
CA MET A 247 10.21 8.51 6.12
C MET A 247 10.16 6.99 6.02
N ARG A 248 10.13 6.46 4.78
CA ARG A 248 10.24 5.04 4.47
C ARG A 248 11.64 4.73 3.99
N LEU A 249 12.28 3.78 4.64
CA LEU A 249 13.64 3.32 4.33
C LEU A 249 13.57 2.14 3.35
N PRO A 250 14.52 2.00 2.43
CA PRO A 250 14.56 0.92 1.44
C PRO A 250 15.05 -0.40 2.06
N THR A 251 14.34 -0.88 3.08
CA THR A 251 14.64 -2.15 3.77
C THR A 251 13.97 -3.34 3.12
N GLY A 252 12.94 -3.08 2.31
CA GLY A 252 12.28 -4.07 1.48
C GLY A 252 13.12 -4.42 0.25
N ASP A 253 12.95 -5.63 -0.24
CA ASP A 253 13.62 -6.12 -1.42
C ASP A 253 12.74 -5.86 -2.66
N ARG A 254 13.24 -5.02 -3.56
CA ARG A 254 12.54 -4.62 -4.78
C ARG A 254 12.33 -5.81 -5.72
N GLU A 255 13.36 -6.66 -5.91
CA GLU A 255 13.29 -7.80 -6.82
C GLU A 255 12.24 -8.83 -6.41
N ASN A 256 11.89 -8.83 -5.12
CA ASN A 256 10.85 -9.67 -4.54
C ASN A 256 9.54 -8.91 -4.22
N LEU A 257 9.31 -7.75 -4.84
CA LEU A 257 8.10 -6.91 -4.70
C LEU A 257 7.79 -6.49 -3.25
N ARG A 258 8.79 -6.45 -2.35
CA ARG A 258 8.61 -6.11 -0.93
C ARG A 258 8.93 -4.65 -0.61
N GLY A 259 9.36 -3.86 -1.58
CA GLY A 259 9.69 -2.44 -1.48
C GLY A 259 10.08 -1.86 -2.83
N LEU A 260 10.32 -0.54 -2.89
CA LEU A 260 10.77 0.13 -4.12
C LEU A 260 12.30 0.29 -4.22
N GLY A 261 13.07 -0.13 -3.20
CA GLY A 261 14.52 0.04 -3.15
C GLY A 261 14.98 1.51 -3.12
N ILE A 262 14.11 2.41 -2.64
CA ILE A 262 14.36 3.86 -2.57
C ILE A 262 13.86 4.43 -1.24
N THR A 263 14.51 5.49 -0.76
CA THR A 263 13.99 6.26 0.38
C THR A 263 12.85 7.16 -0.10
N ARG A 264 11.74 7.16 0.66
CA ARG A 264 10.55 7.98 0.40
C ARG A 264 10.23 8.82 1.62
N THR A 265 10.11 10.14 1.44
CA THR A 265 9.80 11.08 2.52
C THR A 265 8.50 11.79 2.21
N GLN A 266 7.53 11.70 3.09
CA GLN A 266 6.21 12.31 2.96
C GLN A 266 6.03 13.40 4.00
N LEU A 267 5.46 14.53 3.57
CA LEU A 267 4.96 15.58 4.45
C LEU A 267 3.45 15.70 4.23
N SER A 268 2.69 15.62 5.32
CA SER A 268 1.22 15.67 5.29
C SER A 268 0.68 16.73 6.22
N LEU A 269 -0.35 17.44 5.76
CA LEU A 269 -1.18 18.31 6.58
C LEU A 269 -2.43 17.52 7.01
N ILE A 270 -2.80 17.62 8.27
CA ILE A 270 -3.89 16.89 8.89
C ILE A 270 -4.84 17.89 9.53
N ALA A 271 -6.14 17.72 9.26
CA ALA A 271 -7.22 18.47 9.91
C ALA A 271 -8.23 17.49 10.49
N SER A 272 -8.70 17.73 11.70
CA SER A 272 -9.77 16.91 12.29
C SER A 272 -10.63 17.74 13.25
N SER A 273 -11.92 17.41 13.33
CA SER A 273 -12.83 17.94 14.34
C SER A 273 -12.83 17.03 15.57
N GLY A 274 -12.91 17.63 16.76
CA GLY A 274 -12.91 16.91 18.02
C GLY A 274 -14.28 16.87 18.74
N GLN A 275 -15.34 17.39 18.13
CA GLN A 275 -16.63 17.57 18.82
C GLN A 275 -17.66 16.49 18.46
N GLY A 276 -18.42 16.08 19.47
CA GLY A 276 -19.59 15.22 19.32
C GLY A 276 -19.29 13.77 18.95
N ARG A 277 -20.33 13.05 18.54
CA ARG A 277 -20.27 11.64 18.13
C ARG A 277 -19.82 11.46 16.68
N PHE A 278 -19.89 12.51 15.88
CA PHE A 278 -19.48 12.54 14.48
C PHE A 278 -18.22 13.40 14.34
N ARG A 279 -17.14 12.83 13.87
CA ARG A 279 -15.81 13.45 13.85
C ARG A 279 -15.18 13.35 12.47
N PRO A 280 -15.36 14.38 11.63
CA PRO A 280 -14.71 14.45 10.35
C PRO A 280 -13.21 14.70 10.49
N HIS A 281 -12.46 14.16 9.52
CA HIS A 281 -11.02 14.34 9.38
C HIS A 281 -10.62 14.36 7.91
N ALA A 282 -9.51 15.01 7.61
CA ALA A 282 -8.94 15.08 6.27
C ALA A 282 -7.42 15.22 6.33
N ASN A 283 -6.74 14.62 5.37
CA ASN A 283 -5.29 14.66 5.23
C ASN A 283 -4.93 14.93 3.77
N ALA A 284 -3.86 15.69 3.55
CA ALA A 284 -3.25 15.83 2.25
C ALA A 284 -1.73 15.86 2.40
N GLY A 285 -1.02 15.16 1.54
CA GLY A 285 0.43 15.05 1.62
C GLY A 285 1.10 14.82 0.28
N TYR A 286 2.38 15.18 0.25
CA TYR A 286 3.26 14.93 -0.88
C TYR A 286 4.43 14.05 -0.42
N GLU A 287 4.73 13.00 -1.18
CA GLU A 287 5.82 12.08 -0.93
C GLU A 287 6.92 12.25 -1.99
N TRP A 288 8.09 12.65 -1.55
CA TRP A 288 9.31 12.74 -2.36
C TRP A 288 10.02 11.41 -2.35
N TRP A 289 10.47 10.98 -3.52
CA TRP A 289 11.29 9.79 -3.71
C TRP A 289 12.73 10.21 -3.97
N SER A 290 13.70 9.55 -3.33
CA SER A 290 15.13 9.86 -3.48
C SER A 290 15.63 9.70 -4.91
N LYS A 291 15.02 8.78 -5.67
CA LYS A 291 15.21 8.59 -7.12
C LYS A 291 13.93 8.05 -7.74
N GLY A 292 13.81 8.17 -9.05
CA GLY A 292 12.71 7.56 -9.79
C GLY A 292 12.89 6.05 -9.92
N VAL A 293 11.78 5.34 -10.12
CA VAL A 293 11.74 3.91 -10.46
C VAL A 293 11.50 3.80 -11.95
N SER A 294 12.50 3.37 -12.69
CA SER A 294 12.50 3.35 -14.16
C SER A 294 12.43 1.93 -14.70
N VAL A 295 11.75 1.80 -15.83
CA VAL A 295 11.73 0.59 -16.66
C VAL A 295 11.85 0.98 -18.12
N THR A 296 12.36 0.07 -18.95
CA THR A 296 12.33 0.21 -20.40
C THR A 296 10.90 -0.02 -20.89
N SER A 297 10.50 0.68 -21.92
CA SER A 297 9.15 0.61 -22.45
C SER A 297 9.16 0.53 -23.97
N ASP A 298 8.32 -0.33 -24.51
CA ASP A 298 8.05 -0.41 -25.95
C ASP A 298 7.07 0.66 -26.45
N TYR A 299 6.69 1.62 -25.59
CA TYR A 299 5.83 2.76 -25.96
C TYR A 299 6.45 3.62 -27.07
N ALA A 300 7.77 3.82 -27.04
CA ALA A 300 8.54 4.42 -28.13
C ALA A 300 9.92 3.74 -28.18
N PRO A 301 10.57 3.68 -29.34
CA PRO A 301 11.86 3.02 -29.50
C PRO A 301 12.88 3.51 -28.46
N ASN A 302 13.48 2.58 -27.70
CA ASN A 302 14.47 2.85 -26.64
C ASN A 302 14.00 3.83 -25.57
N SER A 303 12.71 3.93 -25.29
CA SER A 303 12.19 4.82 -24.26
C SER A 303 12.34 4.21 -22.87
N THR A 304 12.64 5.07 -21.91
CA THR A 304 12.60 4.74 -20.49
C THR A 304 11.50 5.56 -19.83
N VAL A 305 10.58 4.89 -19.16
CA VAL A 305 9.54 5.56 -18.38
C VAL A 305 9.88 5.47 -16.90
N THR A 306 9.59 6.53 -16.14
CA THR A 306 10.05 6.66 -14.76
C THR A 306 8.91 7.12 -13.87
N ALA A 307 8.55 6.30 -12.89
CA ALA A 307 7.65 6.71 -11.80
C ALA A 307 8.42 7.56 -10.78
N ARG A 308 7.79 8.67 -10.33
CA ARG A 308 8.43 9.64 -9.41
C ARG A 308 7.37 10.20 -8.49
N HIS A 309 7.71 10.33 -7.22
CA HIS A 309 6.90 11.05 -6.24
C HIS A 309 5.40 10.67 -6.26
N GLN A 310 4.68 11.05 -5.26
CA GLN A 310 3.23 10.92 -5.25
C GLN A 310 2.56 11.97 -4.38
N VAL A 311 1.32 12.32 -4.71
CA VAL A 311 0.41 12.98 -3.79
C VAL A 311 -0.52 11.95 -3.18
N GLN A 312 -0.88 12.16 -1.92
CA GLN A 312 -1.88 11.36 -1.21
C GLN A 312 -2.85 12.32 -0.53
N TYR A 313 -4.12 11.99 -0.58
CA TYR A 313 -5.16 12.72 0.11
C TYR A 313 -6.19 11.75 0.65
N ALA A 314 -6.79 12.11 1.75
CA ALA A 314 -7.82 11.31 2.36
C ALA A 314 -8.80 12.20 3.12
N ALA A 315 -10.05 11.77 3.18
CA ALA A 315 -11.07 12.40 4.01
C ALA A 315 -12.01 11.31 4.54
N GLY A 316 -12.57 11.52 5.70
CA GLY A 316 -13.45 10.54 6.29
C GLY A 316 -14.08 11.06 7.56
N PHE A 317 -14.74 10.15 8.25
CA PHE A 317 -15.33 10.43 9.56
C PHE A 317 -15.33 9.20 10.46
N GLU A 318 -15.33 9.49 11.74
CA GLU A 318 -15.58 8.55 12.81
C GLU A 318 -16.97 8.83 13.39
N PHE A 319 -17.73 7.77 13.66
CA PHE A 319 -19.03 7.86 14.33
C PHE A 319 -19.06 6.97 15.56
N GLU A 320 -19.27 7.57 16.74
CA GLU A 320 -19.48 6.83 17.98
C GLU A 320 -20.86 6.18 17.99
N ALA A 321 -20.94 4.93 17.53
CA ALA A 321 -22.18 4.16 17.51
C ALA A 321 -22.61 3.76 18.93
N ALA A 322 -21.62 3.42 19.77
CA ALA A 322 -21.80 3.10 21.18
C ALA A 322 -20.49 3.42 21.95
N PRO A 323 -20.50 3.53 23.31
CA PRO A 323 -19.30 3.85 24.10
C PRO A 323 -18.09 2.95 23.87
N LYS A 324 -18.30 1.76 23.29
CA LYS A 324 -17.26 0.79 22.98
C LYS A 324 -17.14 0.48 21.47
N CYS A 325 -17.90 1.19 20.63
CA CYS A 325 -17.96 0.90 19.18
C CYS A 325 -17.90 2.20 18.38
N THR A 326 -16.95 2.28 17.46
CA THR A 326 -16.79 3.37 16.50
C THR A 326 -16.92 2.81 15.09
N LEU A 327 -17.83 3.37 14.30
CA LEU A 327 -17.93 3.14 12.87
C LEU A 327 -17.04 4.14 12.13
N LEU A 328 -16.46 3.71 11.04
CA LEU A 328 -15.48 4.46 10.25
C LEU A 328 -15.87 4.44 8.78
N LEU A 329 -15.65 5.54 8.10
CA LEU A 329 -15.67 5.58 6.65
C LEU A 329 -14.59 6.55 6.17
N ASP A 330 -13.58 6.03 5.49
CA ASP A 330 -12.50 6.80 4.92
C ASP A 330 -12.56 6.72 3.39
N LEU A 331 -12.31 7.82 2.70
CA LEU A 331 -12.04 7.94 1.28
C LEU A 331 -10.54 8.24 1.12
N LEU A 332 -9.83 7.37 0.42
CA LEU A 332 -8.38 7.45 0.21
C LEU A 332 -8.11 7.67 -1.27
N GLY A 333 -7.35 8.69 -1.59
CA GLY A 333 -6.95 8.99 -2.96
C GLY A 333 -5.46 9.24 -3.07
N GLY A 334 -4.93 9.08 -4.28
CA GLY A 334 -3.54 9.39 -4.56
C GLY A 334 -3.21 9.35 -6.05
N HIS A 335 -2.06 9.95 -6.37
CA HIS A 335 -1.53 9.94 -7.71
C HIS A 335 -0.01 9.79 -7.68
N VAL A 336 0.50 8.73 -8.30
CA VAL A 336 1.92 8.52 -8.57
C VAL A 336 2.24 9.19 -9.90
N PHE A 337 3.22 10.07 -9.93
CA PHE A 337 3.60 10.82 -11.12
C PHE A 337 4.59 10.05 -12.00
N GLY A 338 4.57 10.38 -13.30
CA GLY A 338 5.52 9.89 -14.28
C GLY A 338 5.05 8.63 -14.97
N ALA A 339 5.38 7.45 -14.46
CA ALA A 339 5.02 6.17 -15.07
C ALA A 339 4.24 5.26 -14.10
N GLY A 340 3.91 4.07 -14.59
CA GLY A 340 3.27 3.00 -13.82
C GLY A 340 1.92 2.56 -14.36
N LYS A 341 1.28 3.38 -15.21
CA LYS A 341 0.12 2.95 -15.98
C LYS A 341 0.59 2.00 -17.08
N VAL A 342 -0.10 0.89 -17.21
CA VAL A 342 0.12 -0.07 -18.30
C VAL A 342 -0.98 0.13 -19.35
N GLY A 343 -0.57 0.31 -20.58
CA GLY A 343 -1.45 0.38 -21.73
C GLY A 343 -1.30 -0.84 -22.63
N PHE A 344 -2.26 -1.01 -23.53
CA PHE A 344 -2.19 -2.04 -24.57
C PHE A 344 -2.07 -1.33 -25.92
N MET A 345 -0.96 -1.53 -26.59
CA MET A 345 -0.70 -0.92 -27.89
C MET A 345 -0.71 -1.99 -28.97
N PRO A 346 -1.28 -1.71 -30.17
CA PRO A 346 -1.16 -2.62 -31.28
C PRO A 346 0.31 -2.71 -31.71
N ASP A 347 0.76 -3.93 -31.96
CA ASP A 347 2.09 -4.15 -32.53
C ASP A 347 2.17 -3.63 -33.97
N ALA A 348 3.38 -3.32 -34.42
CA ALA A 348 3.59 -2.85 -35.79
C ALA A 348 3.05 -3.87 -36.82
N PRO A 349 2.29 -3.40 -37.82
CA PRO A 349 1.72 -4.29 -38.82
C PRO A 349 2.83 -4.98 -39.58
N THR A 350 2.92 -6.29 -39.47
CA THR A 350 3.82 -7.14 -40.28
C THR A 350 2.97 -7.81 -41.34
N PRO A 351 3.37 -7.77 -42.63
CA PRO A 351 2.63 -8.44 -43.71
C PRO A 351 2.35 -9.91 -43.37
N GLY A 352 1.08 -10.29 -43.36
CA GLY A 352 0.64 -11.66 -43.05
C GLY A 352 0.50 -11.99 -41.59
N ILE A 353 0.78 -11.04 -40.67
CA ILE A 353 0.55 -11.19 -39.23
C ILE A 353 -0.61 -10.27 -38.82
N ILE A 354 -1.58 -10.86 -38.14
CA ILE A 354 -2.66 -10.12 -37.53
C ILE A 354 -2.11 -9.35 -36.33
N SER A 355 -2.41 -8.06 -36.24
CA SER A 355 -1.89 -7.19 -35.19
C SER A 355 -2.24 -7.74 -33.79
N SER A 356 -1.23 -8.07 -33.02
CA SER A 356 -1.34 -8.37 -31.59
C SER A 356 -1.30 -7.07 -30.77
N GLN A 357 -1.74 -7.14 -29.54
CA GLN A 357 -1.59 -6.02 -28.59
C GLN A 357 -0.58 -6.41 -27.52
N SER A 358 0.40 -5.55 -27.31
CA SER A 358 1.40 -5.72 -26.26
C SER A 358 1.10 -4.79 -25.08
N ALA A 359 1.27 -5.30 -23.87
CA ALA A 359 1.25 -4.48 -22.67
C ALA A 359 2.53 -3.66 -22.61
N VAL A 360 2.40 -2.34 -22.50
CA VAL A 360 3.52 -1.41 -22.45
C VAL A 360 3.42 -0.49 -21.23
N ALA A 361 4.54 -0.16 -20.62
CA ALA A 361 4.57 0.87 -19.59
C ALA A 361 4.41 2.25 -20.26
N LEU A 362 3.39 2.99 -19.85
CA LEU A 362 3.11 4.33 -20.36
C LEU A 362 3.82 5.41 -19.53
N PRO A 363 4.16 6.57 -20.13
CA PRO A 363 4.68 7.73 -19.42
C PRO A 363 3.59 8.46 -18.61
N GLU A 364 2.54 7.77 -18.24
CA GLU A 364 1.42 8.28 -17.46
C GLU A 364 1.43 7.69 -16.06
N GLY A 365 1.13 8.56 -15.07
CA GLY A 365 1.03 8.17 -13.68
C GLY A 365 -0.22 7.35 -13.35
N ILE A 366 -0.23 6.82 -12.14
CA ILE A 366 -1.33 6.01 -11.60
C ILE A 366 -2.18 6.87 -10.68
N SER A 367 -3.49 6.95 -10.97
CA SER A 367 -4.48 7.56 -10.06
C SER A 367 -5.28 6.47 -9.36
N ARG A 368 -5.47 6.63 -8.05
CA ARG A 368 -6.19 5.69 -7.19
C ARG A 368 -7.22 6.41 -6.34
N LEU A 369 -8.35 5.74 -6.13
CA LEU A 369 -9.41 6.17 -5.21
C LEU A 369 -10.03 4.92 -4.59
N SER A 370 -10.08 4.86 -3.27
CA SER A 370 -10.64 3.74 -2.52
C SER A 370 -11.52 4.22 -1.38
N LEU A 371 -12.58 3.47 -1.09
CA LEU A 371 -13.39 3.61 0.11
C LEU A 371 -12.92 2.60 1.16
N ALA A 372 -12.91 3.01 2.42
CA ALA A 372 -12.53 2.14 3.53
C ALA A 372 -13.57 2.19 4.67
N PRO A 373 -14.70 1.49 4.52
CA PRO A 373 -15.59 1.26 5.65
C PRO A 373 -14.91 0.40 6.72
N GLY A 374 -15.22 0.68 7.98
CA GLY A 374 -14.63 -0.07 9.08
C GLY A 374 -15.36 0.08 10.39
N VAL A 375 -14.95 -0.74 11.34
CA VAL A 375 -15.43 -0.74 12.71
C VAL A 375 -14.27 -0.95 13.68
N LYS A 376 -14.29 -0.22 14.80
CA LYS A 376 -13.38 -0.44 15.92
C LYS A 376 -14.19 -0.71 17.17
N VAL A 377 -13.78 -1.73 17.94
CA VAL A 377 -14.45 -2.16 19.15
C VAL A 377 -13.47 -2.26 20.31
N ASN A 378 -13.77 -1.57 21.39
CA ASN A 378 -13.01 -1.70 22.64
C ASN A 378 -13.49 -2.94 23.40
N LEU A 379 -12.66 -3.97 23.45
CA LEU A 379 -12.98 -5.20 24.15
C LEU A 379 -12.84 -5.02 25.67
N LYS A 380 -11.71 -4.47 26.12
CA LYS A 380 -11.39 -4.42 27.54
C LYS A 380 -10.37 -3.31 27.83
N GLY A 381 -10.86 -2.18 28.39
CA GLY A 381 -9.99 -1.08 28.80
C GLY A 381 -9.12 -0.53 27.67
N LYS A 382 -7.90 -1.04 27.55
CA LYS A 382 -6.86 -0.55 26.64
C LYS A 382 -6.73 -1.38 25.35
N LEU A 383 -7.54 -2.44 25.15
CA LEU A 383 -7.48 -3.34 24.02
C LEU A 383 -8.56 -2.99 22.99
N LEU A 384 -8.15 -2.69 21.77
CA LEU A 384 -9.00 -2.32 20.65
C LEU A 384 -8.87 -3.35 19.53
N LEU A 385 -9.99 -3.81 19.00
CA LEU A 385 -10.05 -4.56 17.74
C LEU A 385 -10.54 -3.66 16.61
N SER A 386 -10.00 -3.86 15.43
CA SER A 386 -10.43 -3.19 14.21
C SER A 386 -10.67 -4.17 13.07
N ALA A 387 -11.68 -3.89 12.27
CA ALA A 387 -11.95 -4.58 11.00
C ALA A 387 -12.35 -3.55 9.96
N ASN A 388 -11.71 -3.61 8.78
CA ASN A 388 -11.92 -2.68 7.69
C ASN A 388 -11.82 -3.41 6.36
N ALA A 389 -12.34 -2.79 5.30
CA ALA A 389 -12.15 -3.24 3.94
C ALA A 389 -11.77 -2.03 3.06
N LEU A 390 -10.65 -2.12 2.34
CA LEU A 390 -10.34 -1.17 1.27
C LEU A 390 -11.02 -1.63 0.00
N VAL A 391 -11.94 -0.84 -0.53
CA VAL A 391 -12.68 -1.11 -1.75
C VAL A 391 -12.22 -0.14 -2.82
N ALA A 392 -11.62 -0.64 -3.90
CA ALA A 392 -11.19 0.19 -5.01
C ALA A 392 -12.40 0.76 -5.75
N VAL A 393 -12.51 2.10 -5.81
CA VAL A 393 -13.53 2.82 -6.58
C VAL A 393 -13.01 3.12 -7.98
N LYS A 394 -11.75 3.56 -8.06
CA LYS A 394 -11.05 3.86 -9.30
C LYS A 394 -9.55 3.60 -9.09
N ASP A 395 -8.97 2.80 -9.94
CA ASP A 395 -7.52 2.60 -9.99
C ASP A 395 -7.09 2.41 -11.45
N SER A 396 -6.10 3.18 -11.88
CA SER A 396 -5.56 3.09 -13.25
C SER A 396 -4.34 2.17 -13.34
N GLY A 397 -3.88 1.62 -12.21
CA GLY A 397 -2.78 0.67 -12.12
C GLY A 397 -3.26 -0.76 -11.86
N LEU A 398 -2.32 -1.62 -11.49
CA LEU A 398 -2.62 -2.96 -10.99
C LEU A 398 -3.21 -2.84 -9.57
N HIS A 399 -4.36 -3.45 -9.33
CA HIS A 399 -5.07 -3.30 -8.06
C HIS A 399 -5.88 -4.52 -7.65
N ALA A 400 -6.19 -4.56 -6.36
CA ALA A 400 -7.17 -5.46 -5.77
C ALA A 400 -8.54 -4.75 -5.71
N SER A 401 -9.62 -5.44 -6.05
CA SER A 401 -10.97 -4.87 -5.95
C SER A 401 -11.35 -4.60 -4.49
N VAL A 402 -11.01 -5.52 -3.59
CA VAL A 402 -11.25 -5.42 -2.14
C VAL A 402 -10.05 -5.97 -1.40
N THR A 403 -9.61 -5.24 -0.37
CA THR A 403 -8.54 -5.66 0.54
C THR A 403 -9.08 -5.67 1.96
N PRO A 404 -9.35 -6.82 2.57
CA PRO A 404 -9.71 -6.92 3.98
C PRO A 404 -8.50 -6.57 4.88
N VAL A 405 -8.80 -5.88 5.98
CA VAL A 405 -7.82 -5.49 6.99
C VAL A 405 -8.39 -5.74 8.38
N ALA A 406 -7.64 -6.40 9.22
CA ALA A 406 -7.98 -6.59 10.63
C ALA A 406 -6.80 -6.17 11.52
N GLY A 407 -7.07 -5.64 12.70
CA GLY A 407 -6.03 -5.15 13.59
C GLY A 407 -6.39 -5.25 15.07
N ILE A 408 -5.34 -5.21 15.86
CA ILE A 408 -5.40 -5.18 17.32
C ILE A 408 -4.46 -4.06 17.77
N ASP A 409 -4.96 -3.16 18.61
CA ASP A 409 -4.17 -2.07 19.19
C ASP A 409 -4.24 -2.12 20.72
N LEU A 410 -3.10 -1.87 21.35
CA LEU A 410 -2.94 -1.80 22.79
C LEU A 410 -2.30 -0.45 23.15
N THR A 411 -2.87 0.27 24.13
CA THR A 411 -2.34 1.56 24.60
C THR A 411 -2.01 1.49 26.07
N PHE A 412 -0.86 2.03 26.47
CA PHE A 412 -0.33 2.03 27.84
C PHE A 412 -0.24 3.43 28.40
#